data_a7f7cf70b67921e4ed7af5625c10d3c9
#
_entry.id   a7f7cf70b67921e4ed7af5625c10d3c9
#
_cell.length_a   1.000
_cell.length_b   1.000
_cell.length_c   1.000
_cell.angle_alpha   90.00
_cell.angle_beta   90.00
_cell.angle_gamma   90.00
#
_symmetry.space_group_name_H-M   'P 1'
#
loop_
_entity.id
_entity.type
_entity.pdbx_description
1 polymer ?
#
loop_
_entity_poly.entity_id
_entity_poly.type
_entity_poly.pdbx_seq_one_letter_code
_entity_poly.pdbx_strand_id
1 'polypeptide(L)'
;MILRKRAEEILSLVQRTEKEISSSDEVIMGDVYIGAGETDTIRFIARAAKKIQNRHPDIHYHVSSGNSEYVLESLDRGLIDFGLLFSSIDTQKYDFISLPVKDIWGVLMRRDSPLAQKETVSPEDLWDKPLIISHQRNSSQYLADWFKKDMASLHVVATYNLVFNASLLVDEGLGYALSFDKLINTRESGLCFRPLSPKLEASAYIVWKKYQIFSKAAGAFLECLREEAGYAVQEEKA
;
A
#
# COMPACT_ATOMS: atom_id res chain seq x y z
N MET A 1 -12.29 8.40 25.24
CA MET A 1 -11.41 7.92 24.13
C MET A 1 -11.75 8.55 22.79
N ILE A 2 -12.99 8.52 22.31
CA ILE A 2 -13.39 9.07 21.00
C ILE A 2 -13.11 10.58 20.91
N LEU A 3 -13.50 11.36 21.94
CA LEU A 3 -13.34 12.81 21.96
C LEU A 3 -11.85 13.23 21.86
N ARG A 4 -10.96 12.54 22.56
CA ARG A 4 -9.54 12.81 22.52
C ARG A 4 -8.96 12.57 21.09
N LYS A 5 -9.32 11.45 20.46
CA LYS A 5 -8.88 11.14 19.08
C LYS A 5 -9.35 12.23 18.10
N ARG A 6 -10.63 12.67 18.24
CA ARG A 6 -11.17 13.73 17.39
C ARG A 6 -10.49 15.09 17.63
N ALA A 7 -10.17 15.41 18.88
CA ALA A 7 -9.44 16.62 19.20
C ALA A 7 -8.03 16.60 18.60
N GLU A 8 -7.32 15.48 18.68
CA GLU A 8 -5.99 15.30 18.06
C GLU A 8 -6.05 15.45 16.53
N GLU A 9 -7.07 14.87 15.87
CA GLU A 9 -7.31 15.03 14.42
C GLU A 9 -7.55 16.50 14.05
N ILE A 10 -8.41 17.23 14.78
CA ILE A 10 -8.71 18.63 14.54
C ILE A 10 -7.46 19.50 14.73
N LEU A 11 -6.71 19.30 15.81
CA LEU A 11 -5.47 20.04 16.07
C LEU A 11 -4.43 19.82 14.96
N SER A 12 -4.30 18.59 14.49
CA SER A 12 -3.41 18.26 13.36
C SER A 12 -3.80 19.04 12.10
N LEU A 13 -5.09 19.09 11.75
CA LEU A 13 -5.59 19.82 10.60
C LEU A 13 -5.38 21.33 10.74
N VAL A 14 -5.61 21.90 11.92
CA VAL A 14 -5.35 23.33 12.20
C VAL A 14 -3.87 23.65 12.01
N GLN A 15 -2.97 22.88 12.60
CA GLN A 15 -1.53 23.08 12.46
C GLN A 15 -1.05 22.98 10.99
N ARG A 16 -1.61 22.07 10.21
CA ARG A 16 -1.33 21.98 8.77
C ARG A 16 -1.76 23.25 8.04
N THR A 17 -3.00 23.70 8.28
CA THR A 17 -3.54 24.92 7.66
C THR A 17 -2.72 26.17 8.03
N GLU A 18 -2.31 26.31 9.27
CA GLU A 18 -1.45 27.40 9.71
C GLU A 18 -0.09 27.40 8.99
N LYS A 19 0.54 26.23 8.84
CA LYS A 19 1.79 26.08 8.09
C LYS A 19 1.62 26.44 6.61
N GLU A 20 0.52 26.00 5.99
CA GLU A 20 0.22 26.26 4.58
C GLU A 20 0.00 27.76 4.31
N ILE A 21 -0.71 28.46 5.20
CA ILE A 21 -0.96 29.90 5.07
C ILE A 21 0.32 30.72 5.31
N SER A 22 1.18 30.29 6.23
CA SER A 22 2.41 31.03 6.59
C SER A 22 3.57 30.79 5.60
N SER A 23 3.46 29.85 4.68
CA SER A 23 4.48 29.61 3.66
C SER A 23 4.46 30.73 2.61
N SER A 24 5.64 31.33 2.31
CA SER A 24 5.79 32.35 1.26
C SER A 24 5.45 31.77 -0.12
N ASP A 25 4.99 32.65 -1.04
CA ASP A 25 4.59 32.22 -2.39
C ASP A 25 5.75 31.73 -3.27
N GLU A 26 6.99 32.02 -2.91
CA GLU A 26 8.17 31.76 -3.73
C GLU A 26 8.83 30.40 -3.47
N VAL A 27 8.58 29.75 -2.32
CA VAL A 27 9.27 28.51 -1.95
C VAL A 27 8.27 27.36 -1.78
N ILE A 28 8.48 26.26 -2.50
CA ILE A 28 7.69 25.03 -2.32
C ILE A 28 8.30 24.27 -1.14
N MET A 29 7.58 24.25 -0.02
CA MET A 29 7.96 23.59 1.23
C MET A 29 6.73 23.05 1.95
N GLY A 30 6.92 22.18 2.93
CA GLY A 30 5.86 21.66 3.79
C GLY A 30 5.77 20.15 3.80
N ASP A 31 4.62 19.65 4.21
CA ASP A 31 4.41 18.23 4.51
C ASP A 31 3.51 17.58 3.44
N VAL A 32 3.83 16.33 3.06
CA VAL A 32 3.00 15.45 2.20
C VAL A 32 2.66 14.19 2.97
N TYR A 33 1.37 13.90 3.12
CA TYR A 33 0.88 12.78 3.93
C TYR A 33 0.35 11.67 3.03
N ILE A 34 0.86 10.45 3.21
CA ILE A 34 0.59 9.30 2.35
C ILE A 34 0.14 8.12 3.19
N GLY A 35 -1.01 7.52 2.84
CA GLY A 35 -1.46 6.25 3.40
C GLY A 35 -1.20 5.11 2.43
N ALA A 36 -0.65 4.00 2.90
CA ALA A 36 -0.35 2.86 2.04
C ALA A 36 -0.46 1.53 2.77
N GLY A 37 -0.83 0.46 2.05
CA GLY A 37 -0.55 -0.89 2.49
C GLY A 37 0.95 -1.22 2.34
N GLU A 38 1.40 -2.31 2.96
CA GLU A 38 2.75 -2.83 2.72
C GLU A 38 2.84 -3.39 1.30
N THR A 39 3.76 -2.85 0.50
CA THR A 39 3.95 -3.21 -0.91
C THR A 39 5.31 -2.75 -1.42
N ASP A 40 5.94 -3.50 -2.34
CA ASP A 40 7.14 -3.03 -3.04
C ASP A 40 6.83 -1.84 -3.97
N THR A 41 5.57 -1.68 -4.39
CA THR A 41 5.10 -0.54 -5.20
C THR A 41 5.32 0.81 -4.51
N ILE A 42 5.50 0.88 -3.17
CA ILE A 42 5.90 2.09 -2.44
C ILE A 42 7.20 2.70 -2.99
N ARG A 43 8.06 1.91 -3.66
CA ARG A 43 9.26 2.40 -4.36
C ARG A 43 8.94 3.42 -5.45
N PHE A 44 7.76 3.31 -6.07
CA PHE A 44 7.31 4.29 -7.05
C PHE A 44 7.13 5.67 -6.38
N ILE A 45 6.44 5.70 -5.26
CA ILE A 45 6.27 6.89 -4.42
C ILE A 45 7.63 7.42 -3.94
N ALA A 46 8.51 6.54 -3.47
CA ALA A 46 9.83 6.91 -2.98
C ALA A 46 10.72 7.55 -4.09
N ARG A 47 10.63 7.07 -5.34
CA ARG A 47 11.35 7.70 -6.46
C ARG A 47 10.84 9.11 -6.77
N ALA A 48 9.51 9.28 -6.83
CA ALA A 48 8.90 10.60 -7.01
C ALA A 48 9.28 11.55 -5.86
N ALA A 49 9.20 11.09 -4.62
CA ALA A 49 9.60 11.86 -3.45
C ALA A 49 11.09 12.29 -3.53
N LYS A 50 11.99 11.37 -3.91
CA LYS A 50 13.41 11.68 -4.07
C LYS A 50 13.66 12.71 -5.17
N LYS A 51 12.95 12.62 -6.29
CA LYS A 51 13.06 13.56 -7.41
C LYS A 51 12.63 14.98 -6.99
N ILE A 52 11.52 15.08 -6.27
CA ILE A 52 11.03 16.37 -5.76
C ILE A 52 11.94 16.92 -4.66
N GLN A 53 12.38 16.10 -3.70
CA GLN A 53 13.25 16.54 -2.61
C GLN A 53 14.59 17.12 -3.10
N ASN A 54 15.10 16.64 -4.24
CA ASN A 54 16.30 17.23 -4.85
C ASN A 54 16.08 18.68 -5.35
N ARG A 55 14.84 19.08 -5.68
CA ARG A 55 14.46 20.43 -6.12
C ARG A 55 13.95 21.29 -4.98
N HIS A 56 13.27 20.67 -4.01
CA HIS A 56 12.59 21.28 -2.88
C HIS A 56 12.93 20.51 -1.60
N PRO A 57 14.13 20.77 -0.99
CA PRO A 57 14.65 19.99 0.14
C PRO A 57 13.79 20.11 1.41
N ASP A 58 12.99 21.16 1.54
CA ASP A 58 12.14 21.43 2.69
C ASP A 58 10.75 20.77 2.60
N ILE A 59 10.57 19.82 1.69
CA ILE A 59 9.39 18.94 1.66
C ILE A 59 9.65 17.71 2.51
N HIS A 60 8.72 17.42 3.43
CA HIS A 60 8.76 16.26 4.31
C HIS A 60 7.63 15.29 3.96
N TYR A 61 7.91 13.99 4.04
CA TYR A 61 6.95 12.95 3.70
C TYR A 61 6.58 12.15 4.95
N HIS A 62 5.27 11.99 5.18
CA HIS A 62 4.72 11.20 6.27
C HIS A 62 3.98 10.01 5.69
N VAL A 63 4.55 8.81 5.86
CA VAL A 63 3.95 7.58 5.35
C VAL A 63 3.35 6.79 6.51
N SER A 64 2.05 6.53 6.44
CA SER A 64 1.34 5.71 7.41
C SER A 64 0.89 4.40 6.76
N SER A 65 1.16 3.29 7.44
CA SER A 65 0.75 1.96 6.96
C SER A 65 -0.63 1.59 7.48
N GLY A 66 -1.48 1.09 6.59
CA GLY A 66 -2.83 0.64 6.94
C GLY A 66 -3.49 -0.15 5.82
N ASN A 67 -4.63 -0.75 6.12
CA ASN A 67 -5.45 -1.40 5.10
C ASN A 67 -6.22 -0.38 4.26
N SER A 68 -6.88 -0.84 3.19
CA SER A 68 -7.64 0.04 2.28
C SER A 68 -8.74 0.84 3.00
N GLU A 69 -9.41 0.26 4.01
CA GLU A 69 -10.44 0.94 4.80
C GLU A 69 -9.84 2.11 5.60
N TYR A 70 -8.69 1.88 6.25
CA TYR A 70 -7.96 2.91 6.99
C TYR A 70 -7.50 4.05 6.06
N VAL A 71 -6.95 3.70 4.88
CA VAL A 71 -6.47 4.69 3.91
C VAL A 71 -7.63 5.54 3.39
N LEU A 72 -8.74 4.93 2.98
CA LEU A 72 -9.93 5.65 2.50
C LEU A 72 -10.54 6.52 3.59
N GLU A 73 -10.67 6.02 4.83
CA GLU A 73 -11.17 6.82 5.95
C GLU A 73 -10.25 8.01 6.24
N SER A 74 -8.94 7.84 6.13
CA SER A 74 -7.97 8.91 6.34
C SER A 74 -8.02 9.97 5.24
N LEU A 75 -8.24 9.56 3.97
CA LEU A 75 -8.51 10.48 2.84
C LEU A 75 -9.80 11.27 3.07
N ASP A 76 -10.89 10.60 3.43
CA ASP A 76 -12.19 11.24 3.67
C ASP A 76 -12.13 12.31 4.78
N ARG A 77 -11.28 12.09 5.77
CA ARG A 77 -11.04 13.02 6.89
C ARG A 77 -10.00 14.10 6.57
N GLY A 78 -9.35 14.07 5.42
CA GLY A 78 -8.26 14.99 5.07
C GLY A 78 -6.98 14.81 5.90
N LEU A 79 -6.80 13.65 6.54
CA LEU A 79 -5.62 13.33 7.34
C LEU A 79 -4.41 12.93 6.49
N ILE A 80 -4.66 12.48 5.26
CA ILE A 80 -3.65 12.18 4.25
C ILE A 80 -4.02 12.83 2.93
N ASP A 81 -3.01 13.12 2.11
CA ASP A 81 -3.17 13.73 0.80
C ASP A 81 -3.36 12.67 -0.27
N PHE A 82 -2.64 11.55 -0.15
CA PHE A 82 -2.64 10.46 -1.12
C PHE A 82 -2.77 9.10 -0.44
N GLY A 83 -3.47 8.19 -1.12
CA GLY A 83 -3.57 6.80 -0.73
C GLY A 83 -3.00 5.87 -1.81
N LEU A 84 -2.25 4.83 -1.43
CA LEU A 84 -1.86 3.74 -2.31
C LEU A 84 -2.77 2.54 -2.07
N LEU A 85 -3.58 2.17 -3.06
CA LEU A 85 -4.61 1.14 -2.98
C LEU A 85 -4.45 0.09 -4.07
N PHE A 86 -5.02 -1.11 -3.82
CA PHE A 86 -5.02 -2.28 -4.73
C PHE A 86 -6.44 -2.76 -5.06
N SER A 87 -7.44 -1.98 -4.78
CA SER A 87 -8.85 -2.31 -4.99
C SER A 87 -9.49 -1.41 -6.02
N SER A 88 -10.72 -1.75 -6.42
CA SER A 88 -11.56 -0.86 -7.21
C SER A 88 -11.74 0.48 -6.52
N ILE A 89 -11.62 1.56 -7.28
CA ILE A 89 -11.73 2.94 -6.81
C ILE A 89 -13.14 3.45 -7.07
N ASP A 90 -13.76 4.06 -6.06
CA ASP A 90 -14.99 4.81 -6.24
C ASP A 90 -14.70 6.14 -6.96
N THR A 91 -14.84 6.13 -8.28
CA THR A 91 -14.57 7.29 -9.14
C THR A 91 -15.55 8.46 -8.96
N GLN A 92 -16.59 8.30 -8.16
CA GLN A 92 -17.46 9.43 -7.78
C GLN A 92 -16.83 10.26 -6.66
N LYS A 93 -16.03 9.65 -5.79
CA LYS A 93 -15.41 10.29 -4.62
C LYS A 93 -13.93 10.61 -4.80
N TYR A 94 -13.22 9.82 -5.59
CA TYR A 94 -11.77 9.89 -5.70
C TYR A 94 -11.32 10.03 -7.15
N ASP A 95 -10.27 10.81 -7.35
CA ASP A 95 -9.46 10.77 -8.55
C ASP A 95 -8.26 9.85 -8.31
N PHE A 96 -7.65 9.33 -9.38
CA PHE A 96 -6.56 8.38 -9.24
C PHE A 96 -5.60 8.39 -10.44
N ILE A 97 -4.40 7.87 -10.19
CA ILE A 97 -3.41 7.48 -11.18
C ILE A 97 -3.24 5.96 -11.10
N SER A 98 -3.38 5.26 -12.23
CA SER A 98 -2.97 3.85 -12.33
C SER A 98 -1.47 3.75 -12.46
N LEU A 99 -0.82 2.95 -11.61
CA LEU A 99 0.63 2.78 -11.66
C LEU A 99 1.04 1.73 -12.69
N PRO A 100 2.16 1.93 -13.42
CA PRO A 100 2.66 0.99 -14.43
C PRO A 100 3.40 -0.20 -13.80
N VAL A 101 3.07 -0.52 -12.55
CA VAL A 101 3.65 -1.61 -11.76
C VAL A 101 2.56 -2.43 -11.12
N LYS A 102 2.84 -3.72 -10.88
CA LYS A 102 1.92 -4.63 -10.23
C LYS A 102 2.65 -5.41 -9.16
N ASP A 103 1.98 -5.65 -8.07
CA ASP A 103 2.43 -6.60 -7.06
C ASP A 103 2.03 -8.03 -7.42
N ILE A 104 2.91 -8.96 -7.15
CA ILE A 104 2.72 -10.38 -7.47
C ILE A 104 2.39 -11.12 -6.17
N TRP A 105 1.27 -11.81 -6.14
CA TRP A 105 0.91 -12.70 -5.05
C TRP A 105 1.75 -13.97 -5.06
N GLY A 106 2.11 -14.42 -3.87
CA GLY A 106 2.81 -15.67 -3.66
C GLY A 106 2.74 -16.15 -2.24
N VAL A 107 3.56 -17.13 -1.95
CA VAL A 107 3.65 -17.80 -0.66
C VAL A 107 5.03 -17.55 -0.07
N LEU A 108 5.06 -16.96 1.10
CA LEU A 108 6.24 -16.90 1.96
C LEU A 108 6.26 -18.18 2.83
N MET A 109 7.36 -18.88 2.81
CA MET A 109 7.54 -20.16 3.50
C MET A 109 8.98 -20.38 3.92
N ARG A 110 9.21 -21.35 4.78
CA ARG A 110 10.56 -21.79 5.13
C ARG A 110 11.24 -22.46 3.92
N ARG A 111 12.56 -22.29 3.79
CA ARG A 111 13.36 -22.90 2.72
C ARG A 111 13.41 -24.43 2.79
N ASP A 112 13.26 -25.00 3.97
CA ASP A 112 13.21 -26.43 4.20
C ASP A 112 11.83 -27.06 3.91
N SER A 113 10.83 -26.23 3.58
CA SER A 113 9.51 -26.70 3.19
C SER A 113 9.56 -27.49 1.87
N PRO A 114 8.78 -28.59 1.74
CA PRO A 114 8.66 -29.32 0.47
C PRO A 114 8.19 -28.42 -0.69
N LEU A 115 7.34 -27.44 -0.44
CA LEU A 115 6.85 -26.49 -1.45
C LEU A 115 7.95 -25.52 -1.93
N ALA A 116 9.00 -25.32 -1.16
CA ALA A 116 10.13 -24.48 -1.54
C ALA A 116 10.93 -25.03 -2.74
N GLN A 117 10.79 -26.33 -3.06
CA GLN A 117 11.41 -26.96 -4.23
C GLN A 117 10.68 -26.64 -5.54
N LYS A 118 9.43 -26.13 -5.47
CA LYS A 118 8.66 -25.72 -6.63
C LYS A 118 9.07 -24.32 -7.08
N GLU A 119 8.93 -24.04 -8.38
CA GLU A 119 9.09 -22.68 -8.91
C GLU A 119 7.87 -21.81 -8.63
N THR A 120 6.68 -22.42 -8.64
CA THR A 120 5.39 -21.76 -8.39
C THR A 120 4.52 -22.65 -7.51
N VAL A 121 3.52 -22.07 -6.85
CA VAL A 121 2.58 -22.78 -5.99
C VAL A 121 1.17 -22.69 -6.56
N SER A 122 0.52 -23.85 -6.73
CA SER A 122 -0.87 -23.96 -7.20
C SER A 122 -1.88 -23.95 -6.03
N PRO A 123 -3.18 -23.72 -6.28
CA PRO A 123 -4.21 -23.80 -5.23
C PRO A 123 -4.21 -25.14 -4.49
N GLU A 124 -4.05 -26.23 -5.23
CA GLU A 124 -4.08 -27.60 -4.71
C GLU A 124 -2.95 -27.86 -3.71
N ASP A 125 -1.81 -27.23 -3.90
CA ASP A 125 -0.65 -27.34 -3.01
C ASP A 125 -0.92 -26.80 -1.60
N LEU A 126 -1.93 -25.93 -1.46
CA LEU A 126 -2.24 -25.19 -0.24
C LEU A 126 -3.55 -25.64 0.44
N TRP A 127 -4.36 -26.48 -0.18
CA TRP A 127 -5.69 -26.82 0.33
C TRP A 127 -5.68 -27.49 1.71
N ASP A 128 -4.64 -28.22 2.03
CA ASP A 128 -4.45 -28.95 3.29
C ASP A 128 -3.37 -28.32 4.20
N LYS A 129 -2.84 -27.16 3.82
CA LYS A 129 -1.75 -26.52 4.54
C LYS A 129 -2.26 -25.51 5.57
N PRO A 130 -1.52 -25.31 6.68
CA PRO A 130 -1.80 -24.22 7.62
C PRO A 130 -1.47 -22.89 6.97
N LEU A 131 -2.50 -22.05 6.74
CA LEU A 131 -2.37 -20.78 6.04
C LEU A 131 -2.35 -19.60 7.01
N ILE A 132 -1.51 -18.62 6.69
CA ILE A 132 -1.44 -17.32 7.35
C ILE A 132 -1.84 -16.28 6.29
N ILE A 133 -2.96 -15.57 6.50
CA ILE A 133 -3.54 -14.68 5.49
C ILE A 133 -3.72 -13.25 6.00
N SER A 134 -3.71 -12.28 5.08
CA SER A 134 -4.11 -10.93 5.42
C SER A 134 -5.61 -10.90 5.77
N HIS A 135 -5.98 -10.18 6.84
CA HIS A 135 -7.38 -10.02 7.22
C HIS A 135 -8.14 -8.96 6.39
N GLN A 136 -7.50 -8.37 5.37
CA GLN A 136 -8.14 -7.39 4.50
C GLN A 136 -9.21 -8.06 3.63
N ARG A 137 -10.45 -7.52 3.62
CA ARG A 137 -11.59 -8.08 2.88
C ARG A 137 -11.31 -8.23 1.39
N ASN A 138 -10.66 -7.24 0.76
CA ASN A 138 -10.36 -7.28 -0.67
C ASN A 138 -9.38 -8.41 -1.02
N SER A 139 -8.37 -8.65 -0.17
CA SER A 139 -7.45 -9.77 -0.34
C SER A 139 -8.18 -11.12 -0.28
N SER A 140 -9.15 -11.25 0.60
CA SER A 140 -9.94 -12.47 0.76
C SER A 140 -10.75 -12.83 -0.49
N GLN A 141 -11.33 -11.85 -1.20
CA GLN A 141 -12.08 -12.11 -2.42
C GLN A 141 -11.18 -12.58 -3.56
N TYR A 142 -10.06 -11.89 -3.82
CA TYR A 142 -9.11 -12.32 -4.85
C TYR A 142 -8.53 -13.70 -4.58
N LEU A 143 -8.25 -14.02 -3.34
CA LEU A 143 -7.74 -15.32 -2.93
C LEU A 143 -8.81 -16.40 -3.04
N ALA A 144 -10.09 -16.13 -2.68
CA ALA A 144 -11.18 -17.08 -2.83
C ALA A 144 -11.37 -17.51 -4.30
N ASP A 145 -11.36 -16.52 -5.21
CA ASP A 145 -11.46 -16.78 -6.65
C ASP A 145 -10.27 -17.61 -7.17
N TRP A 146 -9.07 -17.30 -6.67
CA TRP A 146 -7.86 -18.03 -7.05
C TRP A 146 -7.85 -19.46 -6.51
N PHE A 147 -8.25 -19.68 -5.24
CA PHE A 147 -8.35 -21.00 -4.63
C PHE A 147 -9.45 -21.86 -5.23
N LYS A 148 -10.46 -21.25 -5.87
CA LYS A 148 -11.70 -21.90 -6.32
C LYS A 148 -12.40 -22.65 -5.20
N LYS A 149 -12.28 -22.14 -3.98
CA LYS A 149 -12.85 -22.68 -2.74
C LYS A 149 -13.30 -21.54 -1.83
N ASP A 150 -14.27 -21.85 -0.98
CA ASP A 150 -14.62 -20.94 0.11
C ASP A 150 -13.43 -20.84 1.08
N MET A 151 -13.03 -19.61 1.39
CA MET A 151 -11.96 -19.32 2.35
C MET A 151 -12.22 -19.95 3.72
N ALA A 152 -13.50 -20.09 4.12
CA ALA A 152 -13.89 -20.77 5.36
C ALA A 152 -13.57 -22.27 5.36
N SER A 153 -13.38 -22.90 4.19
CA SER A 153 -13.01 -24.32 4.06
C SER A 153 -11.50 -24.55 4.12
N LEU A 154 -10.70 -23.51 4.10
CA LEU A 154 -9.25 -23.57 4.18
C LEU A 154 -8.76 -23.59 5.63
N HIS A 155 -7.64 -24.25 5.88
CA HIS A 155 -7.04 -24.33 7.20
C HIS A 155 -6.26 -23.04 7.52
N VAL A 156 -6.97 -21.96 7.85
CA VAL A 156 -6.38 -20.68 8.27
C VAL A 156 -6.02 -20.74 9.75
N VAL A 157 -4.72 -20.71 10.05
CA VAL A 157 -4.18 -20.79 11.41
C VAL A 157 -3.89 -19.42 12.02
N ALA A 158 -3.67 -18.39 11.19
CA ALA A 158 -3.44 -17.03 11.65
C ALA A 158 -3.87 -16.00 10.61
N THR A 159 -4.18 -14.79 11.08
CA THR A 159 -4.38 -13.62 10.23
C THR A 159 -3.41 -12.50 10.63
N TYR A 160 -3.04 -11.65 9.69
CA TYR A 160 -2.12 -10.55 9.91
C TYR A 160 -2.61 -9.25 9.24
N ASN A 161 -2.10 -8.13 9.71
CA ASN A 161 -2.24 -6.82 9.06
C ASN A 161 -0.91 -6.31 8.47
N LEU A 162 0.21 -6.66 9.08
CA LEU A 162 1.56 -6.31 8.63
C LEU A 162 2.36 -7.59 8.38
N VAL A 163 2.95 -7.71 7.18
CA VAL A 163 3.61 -8.95 6.73
C VAL A 163 4.86 -9.29 7.52
N PHE A 164 5.51 -8.30 8.14
CA PHE A 164 6.66 -8.57 9.00
C PHE A 164 6.33 -9.55 10.13
N ASN A 165 5.21 -9.33 10.83
CA ASN A 165 4.76 -10.27 11.87
C ASN A 165 4.43 -11.65 11.30
N ALA A 166 3.79 -11.69 10.11
CA ALA A 166 3.51 -12.96 9.44
C ALA A 166 4.79 -13.71 9.08
N SER A 167 5.86 -13.01 8.69
CA SER A 167 7.14 -13.64 8.36
C SER A 167 7.78 -14.34 9.57
N LEU A 168 7.64 -13.78 10.76
CA LEU A 168 8.12 -14.42 12.00
C LEU A 168 7.31 -15.67 12.34
N LEU A 169 5.98 -15.65 12.13
CA LEU A 169 5.14 -16.84 12.31
C LEU A 169 5.53 -17.95 11.32
N VAL A 170 5.88 -17.59 10.08
CA VAL A 170 6.38 -18.55 9.09
C VAL A 170 7.74 -19.10 9.48
N ASP A 171 8.66 -18.26 9.96
CA ASP A 171 10.00 -18.66 10.36
C ASP A 171 9.98 -19.67 11.52
N GLU A 172 9.06 -19.46 12.47
CA GLU A 172 8.80 -20.40 13.59
C GLU A 172 8.01 -21.66 13.14
N GLY A 173 7.65 -21.78 11.86
CA GLY A 173 7.02 -22.98 11.29
C GLY A 173 5.51 -23.08 11.51
N LEU A 174 4.81 -21.98 11.84
CA LEU A 174 3.36 -21.98 12.06
C LEU A 174 2.58 -22.31 10.78
N GLY A 175 3.09 -21.90 9.60
CA GLY A 175 2.40 -22.15 8.35
C GLY A 175 2.99 -21.39 7.15
N TYR A 176 2.16 -21.23 6.15
CA TYR A 176 2.46 -20.63 4.85
C TYR A 176 1.75 -19.28 4.73
N ALA A 177 2.49 -18.19 4.57
CA ALA A 177 1.88 -16.87 4.47
C ALA A 177 1.63 -16.48 3.01
N LEU A 178 0.39 -16.13 2.69
CA LEU A 178 0.01 -15.52 1.42
C LEU A 178 0.28 -14.02 1.49
N SER A 179 1.19 -13.54 0.65
CA SER A 179 1.62 -12.14 0.65
C SER A 179 2.03 -11.68 -0.76
N PHE A 180 2.35 -10.39 -0.89
CA PHE A 180 3.04 -9.88 -2.07
C PHE A 180 4.54 -10.22 -2.03
N ASP A 181 5.14 -10.30 -3.23
CA ASP A 181 6.58 -10.47 -3.41
C ASP A 181 7.36 -9.25 -2.88
N LYS A 182 8.62 -9.46 -2.53
CA LYS A 182 9.61 -8.43 -2.13
C LYS A 182 9.32 -7.67 -0.84
N LEU A 183 8.31 -8.05 -0.07
CA LEU A 183 8.01 -7.41 1.22
C LEU A 183 9.00 -7.84 2.32
N ILE A 184 9.47 -9.07 2.25
CA ILE A 184 10.43 -9.63 3.19
C ILE A 184 11.74 -9.93 2.46
N ASN A 185 12.86 -9.52 3.06
CA ASN A 185 14.16 -9.89 2.54
C ASN A 185 14.43 -11.37 2.82
N THR A 186 14.33 -12.19 1.78
CA THR A 186 14.53 -13.64 1.89
C THR A 186 15.95 -14.10 1.51
N ARG A 187 16.89 -13.19 1.17
CA ARG A 187 18.21 -13.59 0.63
C ARG A 187 19.07 -14.32 1.63
N GLU A 188 19.12 -13.86 2.89
CA GLU A 188 19.96 -14.39 3.96
C GLU A 188 19.15 -14.91 5.15
N SER A 189 17.89 -15.33 4.89
CA SER A 189 17.00 -15.87 5.92
C SER A 189 16.65 -17.34 5.66
N GLY A 190 16.08 -17.98 6.66
CA GLY A 190 15.47 -19.31 6.54
C GLY A 190 14.22 -19.35 5.65
N LEU A 191 13.80 -18.20 5.10
CA LEU A 191 12.59 -18.05 4.33
C LEU A 191 12.86 -18.00 2.82
N CYS A 192 11.84 -18.36 2.04
CA CYS A 192 11.79 -18.15 0.60
C CYS A 192 10.37 -17.76 0.18
N PHE A 193 10.29 -17.15 -1.00
CA PHE A 193 9.02 -16.77 -1.63
C PHE A 193 8.84 -17.56 -2.93
N ARG A 194 7.59 -18.01 -3.21
CA ARG A 194 7.21 -18.62 -4.48
C ARG A 194 5.93 -17.96 -5.01
N PRO A 195 5.93 -17.50 -6.26
CA PRO A 195 4.74 -16.91 -6.87
C PRO A 195 3.62 -17.93 -7.04
N LEU A 196 2.39 -17.46 -7.06
CA LEU A 196 1.20 -18.26 -7.33
C LEU A 196 1.11 -18.66 -8.80
N SER A 197 0.56 -19.87 -9.07
CA SER A 197 0.18 -20.35 -10.40
C SER A 197 -1.24 -20.96 -10.36
N PRO A 198 -2.21 -20.46 -11.13
CA PRO A 198 -2.12 -19.33 -12.07
C PRO A 198 -1.65 -18.03 -11.39
N LYS A 199 -0.91 -17.22 -12.14
CA LYS A 199 -0.36 -15.96 -11.64
C LYS A 199 -1.48 -15.04 -11.17
N LEU A 200 -1.37 -14.54 -9.94
CA LEU A 200 -2.27 -13.55 -9.37
C LEU A 200 -1.51 -12.24 -9.18
N GLU A 201 -2.01 -11.17 -9.78
CA GLU A 201 -1.42 -9.83 -9.73
C GLU A 201 -2.38 -8.83 -9.13
N ALA A 202 -1.86 -7.84 -8.42
CA ALA A 202 -2.60 -6.70 -7.93
C ALA A 202 -2.13 -5.43 -8.62
N SER A 203 -3.05 -4.73 -9.29
CA SER A 203 -2.79 -3.40 -9.84
C SER A 203 -2.82 -2.36 -8.73
N ALA A 204 -1.91 -1.39 -8.78
CA ALA A 204 -1.78 -0.35 -7.78
C ALA A 204 -2.28 0.99 -8.31
N TYR A 205 -2.91 1.75 -7.44
CA TYR A 205 -3.47 3.06 -7.73
C TYR A 205 -3.06 4.05 -6.65
N ILE A 206 -2.60 5.23 -7.06
CA ILE A 206 -2.50 6.38 -6.17
C ILE A 206 -3.81 7.15 -6.28
N VAL A 207 -4.46 7.37 -5.14
CA VAL A 207 -5.78 7.99 -5.06
C VAL A 207 -5.75 9.22 -4.17
N TRP A 208 -6.61 10.19 -4.47
CA TRP A 208 -6.86 11.37 -3.64
C TRP A 208 -8.33 11.76 -3.74
N LYS A 209 -8.79 12.57 -2.80
CA LYS A 209 -10.19 12.98 -2.76
C LYS A 209 -10.48 13.94 -3.91
N LYS A 210 -11.59 13.74 -4.61
CA LYS A 210 -12.08 14.67 -5.64
C LYS A 210 -12.24 16.07 -5.07
N TYR A 211 -11.86 17.08 -5.87
CA TYR A 211 -11.93 18.49 -5.50
C TYR A 211 -11.09 18.86 -4.26
N GLN A 212 -10.11 18.04 -3.91
CA GLN A 212 -9.17 18.37 -2.84
C GLN A 212 -8.30 19.57 -3.28
N ILE A 213 -8.20 20.55 -2.40
CA ILE A 213 -7.22 21.62 -2.54
C ILE A 213 -5.91 21.10 -1.96
N PHE A 214 -4.89 21.00 -2.79
CA PHE A 214 -3.57 20.57 -2.36
C PHE A 214 -2.74 21.75 -1.85
N SER A 215 -1.90 21.49 -0.85
CA SER A 215 -0.77 22.36 -0.54
C SER A 215 0.19 22.41 -1.74
N LYS A 216 1.06 23.42 -1.81
CA LYS A 216 2.09 23.53 -2.87
C LYS A 216 2.99 22.30 -2.92
N ALA A 217 3.36 21.76 -1.76
CA ALA A 217 4.16 20.52 -1.65
C ALA A 217 3.42 19.32 -2.22
N ALA A 218 2.15 19.11 -1.83
CA ALA A 218 1.34 18.00 -2.32
C ALA A 218 1.03 18.13 -3.82
N GLY A 219 0.76 19.36 -4.32
CA GLY A 219 0.57 19.62 -5.75
C GLY A 219 1.81 19.28 -6.59
N ALA A 220 2.99 19.78 -6.19
CA ALA A 220 4.25 19.46 -6.85
C ALA A 220 4.55 17.94 -6.82
N PHE A 221 4.21 17.28 -5.73
CA PHE A 221 4.37 15.84 -5.62
C PHE A 221 3.41 15.08 -6.56
N LEU A 222 2.15 15.52 -6.70
CA LEU A 222 1.19 14.93 -7.62
C LEU A 222 1.66 15.04 -9.08
N GLU A 223 2.19 16.20 -9.49
CA GLU A 223 2.73 16.37 -10.84
C GLU A 223 3.90 15.41 -11.11
N CYS A 224 4.81 15.26 -10.16
CA CYS A 224 5.90 14.31 -10.27
C CYS A 224 5.41 12.85 -10.34
N LEU A 225 4.36 12.50 -9.59
CA LEU A 225 3.74 11.17 -9.67
C LEU A 225 3.12 10.92 -11.04
N ARG A 226 2.46 11.92 -11.65
CA ARG A 226 1.92 11.86 -13.00
C ARG A 226 3.02 11.62 -14.04
N GLU A 227 4.11 12.41 -13.98
CA GLU A 227 5.26 12.23 -14.85
C GLU A 227 5.86 10.82 -14.76
N GLU A 228 6.10 10.33 -13.54
CA GLU A 228 6.65 9.00 -13.30
C GLU A 228 5.74 7.87 -13.78
N ALA A 229 4.41 8.07 -13.73
CA ALA A 229 3.42 7.12 -14.22
C ALA A 229 3.20 7.19 -15.75
N GLY A 230 3.83 8.14 -16.44
CA GLY A 230 3.71 8.32 -17.88
C GLY A 230 2.44 9.07 -18.31
N TYR A 231 1.79 9.79 -17.42
CA TYR A 231 0.70 10.71 -17.76
C TYR A 231 1.31 12.03 -18.26
N ALA A 232 0.81 12.54 -19.39
CA ALA A 232 1.19 13.86 -19.87
C ALA A 232 0.76 14.92 -18.83
N VAL A 233 1.67 15.84 -18.52
CA VAL A 233 1.35 17.00 -17.69
C VAL A 233 0.26 17.80 -18.41
N GLN A 234 -0.92 17.90 -17.83
CA GLN A 234 -1.94 18.83 -18.31
C GLN A 234 -1.47 20.23 -17.93
N GLU A 235 -1.06 21.02 -18.93
CA GLU A 235 -0.92 22.46 -18.73
C GLU A 235 -2.30 23.02 -18.34
N GLU A 236 -2.47 23.38 -17.06
CA GLU A 236 -3.59 24.21 -16.66
C GLU A 236 -3.47 25.54 -17.43
N LYS A 237 -4.36 25.70 -18.41
CA LYS A 237 -4.56 27.03 -19.02
C LYS A 237 -5.19 27.91 -17.95
N ALA A 238 -4.41 28.90 -17.51
CA ALA A 238 -4.83 30.00 -16.66
C ALA A 238 -6.04 30.76 -17.24
#